data_7ea875ccb174fe512adf975de459d2ff
#
_entry.id   7ea875ccb174fe512adf975de459d2ff
#
_cell.length_a   1.000
_cell.length_b   1.000
_cell.length_c   1.000
_cell.angle_alpha   90.00
_cell.angle_beta   90.00
_cell.angle_gamma   90.00
#
_symmetry.space_group_name_H-M   'P 1'
#
loop_
_entity.id
_entity.type
_entity.pdbx_description
1 polymer ?
#
loop_
_entity_poly.entity_id
_entity_poly.type
_entity_poly.pdbx_seq_one_letter_code
_entity_poly.pdbx_strand_id
1 'polypeptide(L)'
;MENKTELTQTAAPLSQFEQAQRQAKALSASDLVPQQYKNNVANTLVALEIANRIGASPLMVMQNLNIIHGRPSWGSSFIIAAINGSGKFTALRFVGDLAKGIKAVCQEKATGELLEGPLVTMDMAKAEGWVDKAGSKWKTMPELMMRYRAAAFFGRLYAPEITMGMHSTEEVIDIQHEEPKAVAAINEAIKK
;
A
#
# COMPACT_ATOMS: atom_id res chain seq x y z
N MET A 1 -41.16 -35.90 -38.75
CA MET A 1 -39.85 -35.21 -38.67
C MET A 1 -40.05 -33.96 -37.81
N GLU A 2 -39.81 -34.08 -36.51
CA GLU A 2 -39.92 -32.93 -35.57
C GLU A 2 -38.61 -32.18 -35.56
N ASN A 3 -38.69 -30.93 -35.97
CA ASN A 3 -37.59 -30.00 -36.02
C ASN A 3 -37.35 -29.43 -34.59
N LYS A 4 -36.39 -29.99 -33.86
CA LYS A 4 -35.98 -29.53 -32.52
C LYS A 4 -35.14 -28.27 -32.72
N THR A 5 -35.78 -27.11 -32.63
CA THR A 5 -35.08 -25.80 -32.58
C THR A 5 -34.36 -25.69 -31.24
N GLU A 6 -33.08 -25.93 -31.23
CA GLU A 6 -32.20 -25.60 -30.05
C GLU A 6 -32.17 -24.09 -29.89
N LEU A 7 -32.88 -23.58 -28.88
CA LEU A 7 -32.75 -22.20 -28.41
C LEU A 7 -31.34 -22.04 -27.77
N THR A 8 -30.42 -21.53 -28.56
CA THR A 8 -29.14 -21.05 -28.04
C THR A 8 -29.45 -19.83 -27.17
N GLN A 9 -29.57 -20.01 -25.85
CA GLN A 9 -29.63 -18.91 -24.91
C GLN A 9 -28.25 -18.20 -24.92
N THR A 10 -28.16 -17.11 -25.65
CA THR A 10 -27.08 -16.15 -25.54
C THR A 10 -27.17 -15.54 -24.14
N ALA A 11 -26.29 -15.97 -23.25
CA ALA A 11 -26.19 -15.40 -21.91
C ALA A 11 -25.98 -13.87 -22.02
N ALA A 12 -26.80 -13.10 -21.31
CA ALA A 12 -26.64 -11.65 -21.25
C ALA A 12 -25.20 -11.28 -20.82
N PRO A 13 -24.62 -10.19 -21.34
CA PRO A 13 -23.29 -9.78 -20.97
C PRO A 13 -23.25 -9.50 -19.47
N LEU A 14 -22.24 -10.05 -18.79
CA LEU A 14 -22.02 -9.88 -17.35
C LEU A 14 -21.83 -8.41 -17.02
N SER A 15 -22.45 -7.96 -15.93
CA SER A 15 -22.15 -6.64 -15.38
C SER A 15 -20.68 -6.53 -14.99
N GLN A 16 -20.15 -5.32 -14.94
CA GLN A 16 -18.75 -5.08 -14.52
C GLN A 16 -18.47 -5.66 -13.12
N PHE A 17 -19.44 -5.59 -12.23
CA PHE A 17 -19.33 -6.14 -10.88
C PHE A 17 -19.23 -7.68 -10.89
N GLU A 18 -20.06 -8.36 -11.69
CA GLU A 18 -19.99 -9.83 -11.83
C GLU A 18 -18.67 -10.29 -12.45
N GLN A 19 -18.14 -9.53 -13.39
CA GLN A 19 -16.81 -9.79 -13.96
C GLN A 19 -15.72 -9.65 -12.88
N ALA A 20 -15.76 -8.56 -12.10
CA ALA A 20 -14.81 -8.34 -10.99
C ALA A 20 -14.93 -9.44 -9.93
N GLN A 21 -16.14 -9.88 -9.58
CA GLN A 21 -16.33 -11.01 -8.65
C GLN A 21 -15.72 -12.32 -9.17
N ARG A 22 -15.89 -12.64 -10.47
CA ARG A 22 -15.30 -13.83 -11.08
C ARG A 22 -13.77 -13.76 -11.09
N GLN A 23 -13.20 -12.59 -11.42
CA GLN A 23 -11.77 -12.36 -11.36
C GLN A 23 -11.23 -12.50 -9.93
N ALA A 24 -11.91 -11.88 -8.96
CA ALA A 24 -11.53 -11.96 -7.56
C ALA A 24 -11.55 -13.40 -7.03
N LYS A 25 -12.57 -14.17 -7.39
CA LYS A 25 -12.67 -15.59 -7.02
C LYS A 25 -11.51 -16.41 -7.61
N ALA A 26 -11.19 -16.20 -8.88
CA ALA A 26 -10.09 -16.91 -9.54
C ALA A 26 -8.73 -16.52 -8.93
N LEU A 27 -8.47 -15.22 -8.70
CA LEU A 27 -7.22 -14.75 -8.12
C LEU A 27 -7.04 -15.21 -6.68
N SER A 28 -8.09 -15.11 -5.85
CA SER A 28 -8.02 -15.50 -4.43
C SER A 28 -7.76 -17.00 -4.23
N ALA A 29 -8.07 -17.84 -5.22
CA ALA A 29 -7.78 -19.26 -5.19
C ALA A 29 -6.33 -19.61 -5.56
N SER A 30 -5.55 -18.65 -6.09
CA SER A 30 -4.17 -18.86 -6.51
C SER A 30 -3.22 -18.96 -5.33
N ASP A 31 -2.18 -19.79 -5.46
CA ASP A 31 -1.07 -19.85 -4.50
C ASP A 31 -0.09 -18.69 -4.62
N LEU A 32 -0.18 -17.89 -5.69
CA LEU A 32 0.68 -16.73 -5.92
C LEU A 32 0.23 -15.47 -5.19
N VAL A 33 -0.94 -15.49 -4.55
CA VAL A 33 -1.44 -14.34 -3.81
C VAL A 33 -1.02 -14.41 -2.33
N PRO A 34 -0.74 -13.25 -1.70
CA PRO A 34 -0.46 -13.19 -0.26
C PRO A 34 -1.61 -13.75 0.58
N GLN A 35 -1.29 -14.25 1.77
CA GLN A 35 -2.23 -14.92 2.67
C GLN A 35 -3.52 -14.13 2.96
N GLN A 36 -3.42 -12.80 3.04
CA GLN A 36 -4.55 -11.90 3.29
C GLN A 36 -5.60 -11.88 2.16
N TYR A 37 -5.23 -12.34 0.97
CA TYR A 37 -6.12 -12.46 -0.20
C TYR A 37 -6.53 -13.91 -0.47
N LYS A 38 -5.82 -14.89 0.11
CA LYS A 38 -6.07 -16.31 -0.15
C LYS A 38 -7.46 -16.70 0.35
N ASN A 39 -8.31 -17.21 -0.56
CA ASN A 39 -9.73 -17.51 -0.34
C ASN A 39 -10.55 -16.32 0.20
N ASN A 40 -10.07 -15.09 0.05
CA ASN A 40 -10.75 -13.87 0.47
C ASN A 40 -11.14 -13.01 -0.75
N VAL A 41 -12.33 -13.30 -1.28
CA VAL A 41 -12.87 -12.61 -2.45
C VAL A 41 -13.07 -11.12 -2.18
N ALA A 42 -13.48 -10.74 -0.95
CA ALA A 42 -13.74 -9.35 -0.59
C ALA A 42 -12.44 -8.51 -0.63
N ASN A 43 -11.37 -8.96 0.02
CA ASN A 43 -10.08 -8.26 -0.04
C ASN A 43 -9.55 -8.21 -1.48
N THR A 44 -9.75 -9.28 -2.25
CA THR A 44 -9.31 -9.33 -3.65
C THR A 44 -10.09 -8.35 -4.52
N LEU A 45 -11.40 -8.16 -4.30
CA LEU A 45 -12.20 -7.13 -4.98
C LEU A 45 -11.67 -5.72 -4.71
N VAL A 46 -11.32 -5.41 -3.46
CA VAL A 46 -10.70 -4.12 -3.11
C VAL A 46 -9.38 -3.93 -3.84
N ALA A 47 -8.54 -4.96 -3.90
CA ALA A 47 -7.27 -4.89 -4.62
C ALA A 47 -7.48 -4.72 -6.14
N LEU A 48 -8.50 -5.36 -6.74
CA LEU A 48 -8.87 -5.16 -8.14
C LEU A 48 -9.32 -3.72 -8.42
N GLU A 49 -10.15 -3.14 -7.55
CA GLU A 49 -10.57 -1.75 -7.68
C GLU A 49 -9.39 -0.78 -7.63
N ILE A 50 -8.47 -0.99 -6.69
CA ILE A 50 -7.24 -0.19 -6.60
C ILE A 50 -6.38 -0.36 -7.85
N ALA A 51 -6.21 -1.61 -8.33
CA ALA A 51 -5.44 -1.90 -9.54
C ALA A 51 -6.01 -1.18 -10.77
N ASN A 52 -7.32 -1.22 -10.95
CA ASN A 52 -8.00 -0.51 -12.04
C ASN A 52 -7.79 1.01 -11.96
N ARG A 53 -7.89 1.57 -10.76
CA ARG A 53 -7.74 3.01 -10.52
C ARG A 53 -6.35 3.53 -10.82
N ILE A 54 -5.30 2.76 -10.50
CA ILE A 54 -3.90 3.16 -10.75
C ILE A 54 -3.34 2.61 -12.08
N GLY A 55 -4.12 1.86 -12.84
CA GLY A 55 -3.68 1.25 -14.11
C GLY A 55 -2.62 0.17 -13.92
N ALA A 56 -2.63 -0.55 -12.80
CA ALA A 56 -1.64 -1.55 -12.45
C ALA A 56 -2.17 -2.98 -12.59
N SER A 57 -1.26 -3.96 -12.66
CA SER A 57 -1.64 -5.37 -12.63
C SER A 57 -2.23 -5.73 -11.25
N PRO A 58 -3.39 -6.43 -11.21
CA PRO A 58 -4.00 -6.89 -9.96
C PRO A 58 -3.03 -7.67 -9.07
N LEU A 59 -2.27 -8.60 -9.63
CA LEU A 59 -1.31 -9.40 -8.88
C LEU A 59 -0.19 -8.53 -8.28
N MET A 60 0.31 -7.55 -9.03
CA MET A 60 1.32 -6.61 -8.52
C MET A 60 0.77 -5.79 -7.34
N VAL A 61 -0.49 -5.34 -7.43
CA VAL A 61 -1.15 -4.64 -6.32
C VAL A 61 -1.27 -5.57 -5.12
N MET A 62 -1.80 -6.77 -5.29
CA MET A 62 -1.97 -7.73 -4.19
C MET A 62 -0.66 -8.08 -3.49
N GLN A 63 0.45 -8.16 -4.22
CA GLN A 63 1.78 -8.45 -3.65
C GLN A 63 2.40 -7.28 -2.88
N ASN A 64 1.94 -6.05 -3.09
CA ASN A 64 2.52 -4.85 -2.51
C ASN A 64 1.57 -4.07 -1.59
N LEU A 65 0.27 -4.34 -1.66
CA LEU A 65 -0.75 -3.74 -0.81
C LEU A 65 -0.97 -4.61 0.41
N ASN A 66 -0.59 -4.12 1.57
CA ASN A 66 -0.79 -4.80 2.84
C ASN A 66 -2.04 -4.24 3.55
N ILE A 67 -2.75 -5.11 4.27
CA ILE A 67 -3.89 -4.71 5.10
C ILE A 67 -3.47 -4.91 6.55
N ILE A 68 -3.23 -3.81 7.26
CA ILE A 68 -2.79 -3.82 8.65
C ILE A 68 -3.87 -3.15 9.49
N HIS A 69 -4.43 -3.89 10.44
CA HIS A 69 -5.54 -3.41 11.29
C HIS A 69 -6.70 -2.81 10.47
N GLY A 70 -7.05 -3.45 9.34
CA GLY A 70 -8.12 -2.99 8.45
C GLY A 70 -7.76 -1.79 7.57
N ARG A 71 -6.52 -1.30 7.61
CA ARG A 71 -6.05 -0.18 6.78
C ARG A 71 -5.18 -0.69 5.63
N PRO A 72 -5.51 -0.36 4.38
CA PRO A 72 -4.63 -0.63 3.26
C PRO A 72 -3.39 0.27 3.33
N SER A 73 -2.24 -0.28 3.01
CA SER A 73 -0.95 0.42 3.03
C SER A 73 -0.01 -0.14 1.98
N TRP A 74 0.80 0.71 1.38
CA TRP A 74 1.79 0.30 0.41
C TRP A 74 3.11 -0.10 1.07
N GLY A 75 3.76 -1.16 0.59
CA GLY A 75 5.16 -1.39 0.93
C GLY A 75 6.03 -0.20 0.48
N SER A 76 6.97 0.27 1.31
CA SER A 76 7.82 1.43 0.95
C SER A 76 8.63 1.21 -0.32
N SER A 77 9.05 -0.02 -0.60
CA SER A 77 9.72 -0.36 -1.86
C SER A 77 8.82 -0.15 -3.08
N PHE A 78 7.52 -0.44 -2.94
CA PHE A 78 6.54 -0.18 -4.00
C PHE A 78 6.34 1.32 -4.22
N ILE A 79 6.26 2.13 -3.16
CA ILE A 79 6.17 3.59 -3.26
C ILE A 79 7.35 4.14 -4.07
N ILE A 80 8.58 3.70 -3.76
CA ILE A 80 9.79 4.10 -4.51
C ILE A 80 9.68 3.67 -5.97
N ALA A 81 9.27 2.43 -6.24
CA ALA A 81 9.13 1.92 -7.60
C ALA A 81 8.06 2.67 -8.38
N ALA A 82 6.92 2.98 -7.76
CA ALA A 82 5.81 3.70 -8.38
C ALA A 82 6.19 5.15 -8.73
N ILE A 83 6.89 5.86 -7.83
CA ILE A 83 7.42 7.20 -8.10
C ILE A 83 8.41 7.15 -9.28
N ASN A 84 9.36 6.22 -9.25
CA ASN A 84 10.36 6.06 -10.31
C ASN A 84 9.74 5.67 -11.66
N GLY A 85 8.69 4.85 -11.64
CA GLY A 85 7.99 4.38 -12.83
C GLY A 85 6.95 5.35 -13.39
N SER A 86 6.58 6.40 -12.65
CA SER A 86 5.50 7.33 -13.02
C SER A 86 5.76 8.14 -14.28
N GLY A 87 7.01 8.27 -14.68
CA GLY A 87 7.42 9.14 -15.78
C GLY A 87 7.47 10.62 -15.44
N LYS A 88 6.90 11.06 -14.31
CA LYS A 88 6.83 12.47 -13.88
C LYS A 88 8.15 12.99 -13.30
N PHE A 89 8.90 12.10 -12.65
CA PHE A 89 10.12 12.44 -11.91
C PHE A 89 11.34 11.72 -12.48
N THR A 90 12.51 12.25 -12.18
CA THR A 90 13.75 11.47 -12.27
C THR A 90 13.75 10.40 -11.18
N ALA A 91 14.70 9.46 -11.21
CA ALA A 91 14.77 8.45 -10.17
C ALA A 91 14.96 9.08 -8.79
N LEU A 92 14.14 8.66 -7.82
CA LEU A 92 14.22 9.09 -6.43
C LEU A 92 15.61 8.77 -5.87
N ARG A 93 16.26 9.73 -5.24
CA ARG A 93 17.55 9.62 -4.60
C ARG A 93 17.43 9.95 -3.13
N PHE A 94 18.37 9.45 -2.35
CA PHE A 94 18.41 9.69 -0.91
C PHE A 94 19.71 10.43 -0.58
N VAL A 95 19.57 11.57 0.07
CA VAL A 95 20.67 12.46 0.43
C VAL A 95 20.75 12.56 1.96
N GLY A 96 21.96 12.50 2.48
CA GLY A 96 22.23 12.51 3.91
C GLY A 96 22.79 11.18 4.40
N ASP A 97 22.92 11.06 5.70
CA ASP A 97 23.48 9.91 6.39
C ASP A 97 22.74 9.64 7.71
N LEU A 98 23.14 8.56 8.40
CA LEU A 98 22.51 8.17 9.66
C LEU A 98 22.68 9.24 10.77
N ALA A 99 23.75 10.01 10.78
CA ALA A 99 24.04 10.99 11.82
C ALA A 99 23.24 12.30 11.63
N LYS A 100 23.12 12.75 10.38
CA LYS A 100 22.50 14.06 10.03
C LYS A 100 21.03 13.93 9.64
N GLY A 101 20.59 12.74 9.29
CA GLY A 101 19.28 12.48 8.73
C GLY A 101 19.33 12.23 7.22
N ILE A 102 18.23 11.69 6.70
CA ILE A 102 18.09 11.33 5.28
C ILE A 102 16.82 11.98 4.74
N LYS A 103 16.92 12.58 3.56
CA LYS A 103 15.78 13.07 2.77
C LYS A 103 15.75 12.41 1.40
N ALA A 104 14.54 12.28 0.84
CA ALA A 104 14.34 11.86 -0.54
C ALA A 104 14.35 13.08 -1.44
N VAL A 105 15.01 12.98 -2.60
CA VAL A 105 15.11 14.06 -3.58
C VAL A 105 14.92 13.50 -4.99
N CYS A 106 14.29 14.26 -5.87
CA CYS A 106 14.26 14.00 -7.30
C CYS A 106 13.97 15.31 -8.05
N GLN A 107 14.05 15.28 -9.38
CA GLN A 107 13.70 16.40 -10.23
C GLN A 107 12.35 16.12 -10.90
N GLU A 108 11.44 17.07 -10.88
CA GLU A 108 10.26 17.03 -11.70
C GLU A 108 10.62 17.24 -13.18
N LYS A 109 10.25 16.29 -14.05
CA LYS A 109 10.67 16.34 -15.45
C LYS A 109 10.00 17.45 -16.26
N ALA A 110 8.77 17.85 -15.87
CA ALA A 110 8.02 18.87 -16.59
C ALA A 110 8.58 20.28 -16.40
N THR A 111 9.03 20.59 -15.18
CA THR A 111 9.50 21.92 -14.78
C THR A 111 11.02 22.01 -14.65
N GLY A 112 11.68 20.87 -14.44
CA GLY A 112 13.10 20.81 -14.09
C GLY A 112 13.38 21.18 -12.63
N GLU A 113 12.34 21.37 -11.80
CA GLU A 113 12.47 21.75 -10.40
C GLU A 113 13.02 20.59 -9.56
N LEU A 114 13.97 20.91 -8.69
CA LEU A 114 14.48 19.96 -7.68
C LEU A 114 13.50 19.92 -6.51
N LEU A 115 12.91 18.76 -6.28
CA LEU A 115 12.00 18.50 -5.19
C LEU A 115 12.73 17.77 -4.07
N GLU A 116 12.58 18.28 -2.85
CA GLU A 116 13.18 17.72 -1.65
C GLU A 116 12.11 17.37 -0.62
N GLY A 117 12.08 16.11 -0.20
CA GLY A 117 11.19 15.65 0.87
C GLY A 117 11.70 16.07 2.26
N PRO A 118 10.88 15.89 3.30
CA PRO A 118 11.28 16.16 4.67
C PRO A 118 12.51 15.37 5.10
N LEU A 119 13.34 15.99 5.95
CA LEU A 119 14.47 15.33 6.57
C LEU A 119 13.99 14.38 7.67
N VAL A 120 14.30 13.10 7.53
CA VAL A 120 14.03 12.08 8.54
C VAL A 120 15.28 11.86 9.37
N THR A 121 15.17 11.97 10.70
CA THR A 121 16.31 11.81 11.62
C THR A 121 16.03 10.70 12.64
N MET A 122 17.08 10.20 13.28
CA MET A 122 16.93 9.27 14.40
C MET A 122 16.26 9.91 15.62
N ASP A 123 16.45 11.21 15.81
CA ASP A 123 15.79 11.93 16.91
C ASP A 123 14.29 12.04 16.67
N MET A 124 13.87 12.26 15.41
CA MET A 124 12.46 12.15 15.02
C MET A 124 11.93 10.74 15.33
N ALA A 125 12.65 9.70 14.93
CA ALA A 125 12.24 8.31 15.15
C ALA A 125 12.11 7.95 16.64
N LYS A 126 12.95 8.51 17.51
CA LYS A 126 12.85 8.36 18.96
C LYS A 126 11.67 9.14 19.53
N ALA A 127 11.51 10.41 19.14
CA ALA A 127 10.44 11.28 19.61
C ALA A 127 9.05 10.71 19.27
N GLU A 128 8.91 10.10 18.08
CA GLU A 128 7.70 9.44 17.62
C GLU A 128 7.53 8.00 18.17
N GLY A 129 8.47 7.51 18.96
CA GLY A 129 8.42 6.17 19.57
C GLY A 129 8.62 5.01 18.60
N TRP A 130 9.07 5.25 17.35
CA TRP A 130 9.27 4.19 16.36
C TRP A 130 10.40 3.23 16.73
N VAL A 131 11.41 3.75 17.43
CA VAL A 131 12.59 2.98 17.85
C VAL A 131 12.25 1.99 18.96
N ASP A 132 11.39 2.37 19.90
CA ASP A 132 11.23 1.64 21.16
C ASP A 132 10.26 0.44 21.08
N LYS A 133 9.61 0.26 19.95
CA LYS A 133 8.71 -0.87 19.72
C LYS A 133 9.43 -2.21 19.76
N ALA A 134 8.76 -3.24 20.24
CA ALA A 134 9.24 -4.61 20.15
C ALA A 134 9.45 -5.02 18.69
N GLY A 135 10.64 -5.52 18.37
CA GLY A 135 11.00 -5.92 17.01
C GLY A 135 11.22 -4.77 16.01
N SER A 136 11.36 -3.53 16.51
CA SER A 136 11.54 -2.35 15.65
C SER A 136 12.76 -2.48 14.75
N LYS A 137 12.53 -2.32 13.45
CA LYS A 137 13.58 -2.28 12.43
C LYS A 137 14.43 -1.02 12.50
N TRP A 138 13.96 0.02 13.18
CA TRP A 138 14.76 1.22 13.48
C TRP A 138 15.99 0.93 14.35
N LYS A 139 15.97 -0.17 15.13
CA LYS A 139 17.14 -0.62 15.91
C LYS A 139 18.14 -1.41 15.08
N THR A 140 17.65 -2.21 14.14
CA THR A 140 18.50 -3.18 13.40
C THR A 140 18.91 -2.69 12.01
N MET A 141 18.10 -1.85 11.39
CA MET A 141 18.31 -1.31 10.04
C MET A 141 17.89 0.18 9.96
N PRO A 142 18.46 1.06 10.82
CA PRO A 142 17.98 2.44 10.95
C PRO A 142 18.09 3.23 9.65
N GLU A 143 19.19 3.11 8.92
CA GLU A 143 19.38 3.84 7.66
C GLU A 143 18.35 3.45 6.60
N LEU A 144 18.01 2.16 6.48
CA LEU A 144 16.98 1.69 5.56
C LEU A 144 15.61 2.24 5.95
N MET A 145 15.28 2.24 7.26
CA MET A 145 14.02 2.78 7.76
C MET A 145 13.91 4.29 7.52
N MET A 146 14.99 5.05 7.67
CA MET A 146 15.04 6.47 7.33
C MET A 146 14.77 6.70 5.85
N ARG A 147 15.36 5.90 4.95
CA ARG A 147 15.11 5.97 3.50
C ARG A 147 13.65 5.65 3.15
N TYR A 148 13.09 4.61 3.73
CA TYR A 148 11.71 4.24 3.53
C TYR A 148 10.73 5.33 4.02
N ARG A 149 10.99 5.89 5.20
CA ARG A 149 10.19 6.98 5.74
C ARG A 149 10.31 8.24 4.89
N ALA A 150 11.51 8.59 4.43
CA ALA A 150 11.75 9.73 3.55
C ALA A 150 11.03 9.55 2.20
N ALA A 151 11.02 8.35 1.63
CA ALA A 151 10.28 8.05 0.40
C ALA A 151 8.77 8.16 0.60
N ALA A 152 8.23 7.65 1.71
CA ALA A 152 6.81 7.74 2.03
C ALA A 152 6.36 9.20 2.21
N PHE A 153 7.14 10.01 2.92
CA PHE A 153 6.87 11.44 3.08
C PHE A 153 6.94 12.18 1.74
N PHE A 154 7.96 11.91 0.94
CA PHE A 154 8.09 12.47 -0.41
C PHE A 154 6.86 12.12 -1.26
N GLY A 155 6.48 10.85 -1.30
CA GLY A 155 5.35 10.38 -2.10
C GLY A 155 4.03 11.05 -1.74
N ARG A 156 3.77 11.27 -0.44
CA ARG A 156 2.54 11.96 -0.02
C ARG A 156 2.52 13.46 -0.31
N LEU A 157 3.70 14.11 -0.34
CA LEU A 157 3.78 15.54 -0.62
C LEU A 157 3.75 15.84 -2.13
N TYR A 158 4.50 15.10 -2.93
CA TYR A 158 4.74 15.44 -4.32
C TYR A 158 4.12 14.48 -5.34
N ALA A 159 3.64 13.32 -4.87
CA ALA A 159 3.04 12.29 -5.72
C ALA A 159 1.83 11.61 -5.03
N PRO A 160 0.89 12.39 -4.43
CA PRO A 160 -0.25 11.82 -3.70
C PRO A 160 -1.16 10.97 -4.61
N GLU A 161 -1.25 11.29 -5.89
CA GLU A 161 -2.01 10.52 -6.88
C GLU A 161 -1.43 9.12 -7.12
N ILE A 162 -0.10 8.95 -6.96
CA ILE A 162 0.58 7.65 -7.09
C ILE A 162 0.37 6.81 -5.85
N THR A 163 0.48 7.42 -4.67
CA THR A 163 0.31 6.73 -3.39
C THR A 163 -1.15 6.60 -2.98
N MET A 164 -2.07 7.28 -3.68
CA MET A 164 -3.49 7.42 -3.32
C MET A 164 -3.67 7.97 -1.88
N GLY A 165 -2.72 8.74 -1.39
CA GLY A 165 -2.70 9.26 -0.01
C GLY A 165 -2.49 8.20 1.07
N MET A 166 -2.23 6.94 0.70
CA MET A 166 -2.03 5.86 1.67
C MET A 166 -0.67 5.98 2.36
N HIS A 167 -0.65 5.56 3.61
CA HIS A 167 0.59 5.39 4.37
C HIS A 167 1.41 4.21 3.84
N SER A 168 2.72 4.22 4.11
CA SER A 168 3.52 3.03 3.92
C SER A 168 3.19 1.97 4.99
N THR A 169 3.45 0.70 4.67
CA THR A 169 3.29 -0.42 5.60
C THR A 169 4.11 -0.21 6.87
N GLU A 170 5.34 0.27 6.72
CA GLU A 170 6.25 0.57 7.82
C GLU A 170 5.71 1.70 8.69
N GLU A 171 5.04 2.71 8.11
CA GLU A 171 4.38 3.77 8.88
C GLU A 171 3.20 3.24 9.69
N VAL A 172 2.35 2.40 9.07
CA VAL A 172 1.20 1.82 9.78
C VAL A 172 1.64 0.90 10.92
N ILE A 173 2.75 0.15 10.73
CA ILE A 173 3.37 -0.63 11.80
C ILE A 173 3.91 0.28 12.90
N ASP A 174 4.50 1.43 12.55
CA ASP A 174 5.07 2.37 13.49
C ASP A 174 4.02 3.20 14.25
N ILE A 175 2.83 3.41 13.71
CA ILE A 175 1.74 4.05 14.44
C ILE A 175 1.30 3.10 15.56
N GLN A 176 1.42 3.53 16.81
CA GLN A 176 0.87 2.77 17.94
C GLN A 176 -0.65 2.79 17.84
N HIS A 177 -1.27 1.63 17.67
CA HIS A 177 -2.67 1.47 17.98
C HIS A 177 -2.80 1.43 19.53
N GLU A 178 -2.92 2.59 20.15
CA GLU A 178 -3.70 2.66 21.37
C GLU A 178 -5.15 2.42 20.93
N GLU A 179 -5.67 1.23 21.18
CA GLU A 179 -7.13 1.08 21.21
C GLU A 179 -7.63 2.15 22.16
N PRO A 180 -8.56 3.05 21.75
CA PRO A 180 -9.14 4.02 22.66
C PRO A 180 -9.61 3.25 23.90
N LYS A 181 -9.17 3.62 25.09
CA LYS A 181 -9.51 2.94 26.37
C LYS A 181 -11.01 2.68 26.50
N ALA A 182 -11.83 3.53 25.87
CA ALA A 182 -13.27 3.35 25.76
C ALA A 182 -13.68 2.11 24.94
N VAL A 183 -12.97 1.81 23.83
CA VAL A 183 -13.28 0.65 22.98
C VAL A 183 -12.79 -0.64 23.65
N ALA A 184 -11.65 -0.62 24.32
CA ALA A 184 -11.16 -1.75 25.11
C ALA A 184 -12.13 -2.08 26.25
N ALA A 185 -12.64 -1.06 26.96
CA ALA A 185 -13.63 -1.24 28.02
C ALA A 185 -14.98 -1.79 27.51
N ILE A 186 -15.44 -1.35 26.35
CA ILE A 186 -16.66 -1.86 25.70
C ILE A 186 -16.46 -3.32 25.27
N ASN A 187 -15.33 -3.67 24.68
CA ASN A 187 -15.03 -5.04 24.27
C ASN A 187 -14.88 -6.00 25.45
N GLU A 188 -14.38 -5.55 26.59
CA GLU A 188 -14.38 -6.33 27.85
C GLU A 188 -15.80 -6.51 28.43
N ALA A 189 -16.63 -5.49 28.33
CA ALA A 189 -18.02 -5.56 28.83
C ALA A 189 -18.90 -6.51 27.99
N ILE A 190 -18.64 -6.63 26.69
CA ILE A 190 -19.38 -7.53 25.76
C ILE A 190 -18.94 -9.01 25.93
N LYS A 191 -17.75 -9.27 26.46
CA LYS A 191 -17.24 -10.63 26.69
C LYS A 191 -17.69 -11.26 28.02
N LYS A 192 -18.38 -10.50 28.88
CA LYS A 192 -19.02 -10.95 30.13
C LYS A 192 -20.52 -11.19 29.93
#